data_b9a226bc47d048ee9d500792f8c31886
#
_entry.id   b9a226bc47d048ee9d500792f8c31886
#
_cell.length_a   1.000
_cell.length_b   1.000
_cell.length_c   1.000
_cell.angle_alpha   90.00
_cell.angle_beta   90.00
_cell.angle_gamma   90.00
#
_symmetry.space_group_name_H-M   'P 1'
#
loop_
_entity.id
_entity.type
_entity.pdbx_description
1 polymer ?
#
loop_
_entity_poly.entity_id
_entity_poly.type
_entity_poly.pdbx_seq_one_letter_code
_entity_poly.pdbx_strand_id
1 'polypeptide(L)'
;MRDTRTVRRSSRLPEATETLAKRLRRQAVWCAELDSPLYASLLESAADDLGLEGPVWAVLEGFQEEPGSAALALRLMGAVHRLVLDDTLADLAAHYPSTGGDGDPSTAWPVFRQALIDHRSEIRGLLGTGCQTNEVGRSAALVGGFLEVAHRTGLPLCILEIGASAGLNLLWDRYRYESAEGAWGDEASPVRFTHSYVIPPPLNRQATVIKRMGCDLHPIDPASDAGSLALRSFIWADQLGRLALLDGAIEIAREMPAVVEQADAADFLQRELARQVPDVATVVFHSVFMQYVDEAGRRRIEAVISGARRSAGRDSPIFHLRLEPGMTGEARFEIRLDEELLGTSLAHGTGVRWVVDSSAL
;
A
#
# COMPACT_ATOMS: atom_id res chain seq x y z
N MET A 1 1.91 -30.18 61.35
CA MET A 1 2.72 -29.41 60.39
C MET A 1 2.29 -29.83 59.00
N ARG A 2 1.46 -29.03 58.33
CA ARG A 2 1.07 -29.22 56.94
C ARG A 2 1.85 -28.21 56.10
N ASP A 3 2.69 -28.71 55.23
CA ASP A 3 3.54 -27.95 54.33
C ASP A 3 2.69 -27.48 53.14
N THR A 4 2.33 -26.22 53.14
CA THR A 4 1.62 -25.56 51.99
C THR A 4 2.66 -25.03 51.04
N ARG A 5 3.14 -25.87 50.10
CA ARG A 5 3.90 -25.39 48.95
C ARG A 5 2.97 -24.68 47.97
N THR A 6 2.99 -23.36 48.01
CA THR A 6 2.40 -22.47 47.00
C THR A 6 3.18 -22.64 45.69
N VAL A 7 2.62 -23.42 44.77
CA VAL A 7 3.14 -23.51 43.40
C VAL A 7 2.86 -22.16 42.72
N ARG A 8 3.87 -21.29 42.64
CA ARG A 8 3.85 -20.16 41.71
C ARG A 8 3.81 -20.73 40.28
N ARG A 9 2.65 -20.72 39.65
CA ARG A 9 2.53 -20.90 38.21
C ARG A 9 3.27 -19.71 37.56
N SER A 10 4.45 -19.95 37.04
CA SER A 10 5.10 -19.06 36.07
C SER A 10 4.24 -19.07 34.84
N SER A 11 3.39 -18.06 34.68
CA SER A 11 2.58 -17.83 33.48
C SER A 11 3.50 -17.29 32.39
N ARG A 12 4.30 -18.15 31.74
CA ARG A 12 4.78 -17.86 30.42
C ARG A 12 3.55 -17.93 29.50
N LEU A 13 3.25 -16.81 28.82
CA LEU A 13 2.28 -16.79 27.76
C LEU A 13 2.56 -17.92 26.77
N PRO A 14 1.54 -18.54 26.17
CA PRO A 14 1.75 -19.48 25.07
C PRO A 14 2.60 -18.79 23.99
N GLU A 15 3.55 -19.51 23.41
CA GLU A 15 4.49 -18.97 22.38
C GLU A 15 3.77 -18.27 21.22
N ALA A 16 2.60 -18.76 20.85
CA ALA A 16 1.73 -18.16 19.85
C ALA A 16 1.26 -16.74 20.22
N THR A 17 0.87 -16.52 21.48
CA THR A 17 0.42 -15.21 21.97
C THR A 17 1.58 -14.21 22.02
N GLU A 18 2.77 -14.67 22.46
CA GLU A 18 3.98 -13.83 22.45
C GLU A 18 4.38 -13.43 21.02
N THR A 19 4.27 -14.34 20.07
CA THR A 19 4.56 -14.06 18.64
C THR A 19 3.59 -13.04 18.07
N LEU A 20 2.29 -13.16 18.33
CA LEU A 20 1.28 -12.18 17.89
C LEU A 20 1.53 -10.80 18.53
N ALA A 21 1.76 -10.73 19.83
CA ALA A 21 2.06 -9.49 20.53
C ALA A 21 3.28 -8.79 19.94
N LYS A 22 4.35 -9.51 19.61
CA LYS A 22 5.53 -8.95 18.92
C LYS A 22 5.19 -8.38 17.54
N ARG A 23 4.31 -9.05 16.79
CA ARG A 23 3.84 -8.56 15.47
C ARG A 23 3.04 -7.27 15.61
N LEU A 24 2.10 -7.19 16.57
CA LEU A 24 1.32 -5.98 16.82
C LEU A 24 2.21 -4.80 17.22
N ARG A 25 3.15 -5.01 18.17
CA ARG A 25 4.10 -3.98 18.59
C ARG A 25 5.00 -3.48 17.46
N ARG A 26 5.50 -4.40 16.61
CA ARG A 26 6.28 -4.00 15.45
C ARG A 26 5.48 -3.11 14.50
N GLN A 27 4.20 -3.43 14.26
CA GLN A 27 3.33 -2.60 13.45
C GLN A 27 3.02 -1.26 14.13
N ALA A 28 2.86 -1.24 15.46
CA ALA A 28 2.67 -0.02 16.24
C ALA A 28 3.83 0.96 16.06
N VAL A 29 5.08 0.46 16.12
CA VAL A 29 6.28 1.27 15.83
C VAL A 29 6.21 1.89 14.44
N TRP A 30 5.87 1.12 13.42
CA TRP A 30 5.74 1.66 12.05
C TRP A 30 4.60 2.68 11.93
N CYS A 31 3.48 2.48 12.63
CA CYS A 31 2.41 3.46 12.66
C CYS A 31 2.88 4.79 13.28
N ALA A 32 3.63 4.73 14.38
CA ALA A 32 4.20 5.92 15.02
C ALA A 32 5.22 6.65 14.10
N GLU A 33 6.12 5.90 13.45
CA GLU A 33 7.12 6.46 12.52
C GLU A 33 6.48 7.09 11.27
N LEU A 34 5.28 6.66 10.90
CA LEU A 34 4.52 7.16 9.76
C LEU A 34 3.37 8.10 10.17
N ASP A 35 3.46 8.71 11.36
CA ASP A 35 2.55 9.75 11.86
C ASP A 35 1.08 9.28 12.03
N SER A 36 0.91 8.10 12.66
CA SER A 36 -0.40 7.58 13.07
C SER A 36 -0.39 7.20 14.56
N PRO A 37 -0.51 8.17 15.46
CA PRO A 37 -0.49 7.93 16.91
C PRO A 37 -1.68 7.11 17.39
N LEU A 38 -2.87 7.26 16.79
CA LEU A 38 -4.05 6.49 17.12
C LEU A 38 -3.80 4.99 16.89
N TYR A 39 -3.35 4.60 15.69
CA TYR A 39 -3.09 3.20 15.36
C TYR A 39 -1.91 2.62 16.13
N ALA A 40 -0.87 3.42 16.36
CA ALA A 40 0.25 3.01 17.20
C ALA A 40 -0.22 2.63 18.62
N SER A 41 -1.00 3.47 19.26
CA SER A 41 -1.50 3.24 20.62
C SER A 41 -2.50 2.09 20.70
N LEU A 42 -3.44 1.99 19.75
CA LEU A 42 -4.40 0.88 19.71
C LEU A 42 -3.72 -0.47 19.52
N LEU A 43 -2.68 -0.54 18.69
CA LEU A 43 -1.90 -1.78 18.47
C LEU A 43 -1.03 -2.17 19.67
N GLU A 44 -0.45 -1.20 20.40
CA GLU A 44 0.26 -1.46 21.68
C GLU A 44 -0.71 -2.00 22.72
N SER A 45 -1.87 -1.34 22.88
CA SER A 45 -2.91 -1.79 23.83
C SER A 45 -3.44 -3.18 23.46
N ALA A 46 -3.61 -3.47 22.16
CA ALA A 46 -4.00 -4.79 21.70
C ALA A 46 -2.94 -5.87 21.99
N ALA A 47 -1.65 -5.51 21.89
CA ALA A 47 -0.56 -6.42 22.25
C ALA A 47 -0.52 -6.72 23.76
N ASP A 48 -0.84 -5.74 24.59
CA ASP A 48 -0.94 -5.92 26.04
C ASP A 48 -2.16 -6.78 26.43
N ASP A 49 -3.31 -6.57 25.77
CA ASP A 49 -4.53 -7.37 25.95
C ASP A 49 -4.31 -8.85 25.59
N LEU A 50 -3.54 -9.14 24.56
CA LEU A 50 -3.08 -10.51 24.25
C LEU A 50 -2.36 -11.14 25.43
N GLY A 51 -1.51 -10.39 26.13
CA GLY A 51 -0.77 -10.82 27.30
C GLY A 51 -1.66 -11.20 28.49
N LEU A 52 -2.89 -10.73 28.50
CA LEU A 52 -3.90 -10.97 29.54
C LEU A 52 -4.96 -12.00 29.11
N GLU A 53 -4.75 -12.69 27.97
CA GLU A 53 -5.72 -13.59 27.34
C GLU A 53 -7.08 -12.90 27.08
N GLY A 54 -7.01 -11.61 26.71
CA GLY A 54 -8.17 -10.76 26.47
C GLY A 54 -8.87 -11.01 25.13
N PRO A 55 -9.87 -10.17 24.78
CA PRO A 55 -10.68 -10.32 23.55
C PRO A 55 -9.89 -10.26 22.26
N VAL A 56 -8.70 -9.62 22.23
CA VAL A 56 -7.82 -9.63 21.07
C VAL A 56 -7.40 -11.05 20.69
N TRP A 57 -7.08 -11.91 21.69
CA TRP A 57 -6.80 -13.32 21.43
C TRP A 57 -8.00 -14.01 20.77
N ALA A 58 -9.21 -13.82 21.33
CA ALA A 58 -10.41 -14.44 20.79
C ALA A 58 -10.69 -14.07 19.32
N VAL A 59 -10.29 -12.86 18.90
CA VAL A 59 -10.39 -12.40 17.49
C VAL A 59 -9.28 -13.01 16.63
N LEU A 60 -8.03 -13.08 17.13
CA LEU A 60 -6.86 -13.47 16.33
C LEU A 60 -6.50 -14.96 16.41
N GLU A 61 -7.16 -15.74 17.27
CA GLU A 61 -6.98 -17.17 17.36
C GLU A 61 -7.20 -17.87 16.00
N GLY A 62 -6.24 -18.70 15.58
CA GLY A 62 -6.24 -19.37 14.28
C GLY A 62 -5.43 -18.63 13.19
N PHE A 63 -5.04 -17.37 13.39
CA PHE A 63 -4.21 -16.60 12.44
C PHE A 63 -2.73 -16.50 12.85
N GLN A 64 -2.34 -17.09 13.98
CA GLN A 64 -0.97 -16.99 14.54
C GLN A 64 0.09 -17.61 13.64
N GLU A 65 -0.25 -18.65 12.88
CA GLU A 65 0.67 -19.36 11.98
C GLU A 65 0.84 -18.69 10.61
N GLU A 66 0.05 -17.65 10.33
CA GLU A 66 0.18 -16.93 9.04
C GLU A 66 1.54 -16.24 8.94
N PRO A 67 2.11 -16.16 7.70
CA PRO A 67 3.39 -15.48 7.50
C PRO A 67 3.29 -13.98 7.82
N GLY A 68 4.43 -13.34 8.11
CA GLY A 68 4.49 -11.90 8.38
C GLY A 68 3.96 -11.04 7.24
N SER A 69 4.10 -11.50 5.99
CA SER A 69 3.55 -10.85 4.79
C SER A 69 2.01 -10.84 4.75
N ALA A 70 1.33 -11.66 5.55
CA ALA A 70 -0.14 -11.61 5.66
C ALA A 70 -0.66 -10.33 6.34
N ALA A 71 0.22 -9.51 6.91
CA ALA A 71 -0.08 -8.19 7.49
C ALA A 71 -1.25 -8.21 8.50
N LEU A 72 -1.31 -9.22 9.37
CA LEU A 72 -2.44 -9.49 10.27
C LEU A 72 -2.83 -8.28 11.14
N ALA A 73 -1.84 -7.51 11.62
CA ALA A 73 -2.11 -6.29 12.40
C ALA A 73 -2.89 -5.25 11.58
N LEU A 74 -2.51 -5.02 10.32
CA LEU A 74 -3.22 -4.10 9.43
C LEU A 74 -4.61 -4.64 9.05
N ARG A 75 -4.76 -5.95 8.89
CA ARG A 75 -6.07 -6.58 8.64
C ARG A 75 -7.01 -6.41 9.83
N LEU A 76 -6.52 -6.54 11.07
CA LEU A 76 -7.29 -6.27 12.28
C LEU A 76 -7.78 -4.81 12.29
N MET A 77 -6.87 -3.87 12.12
CA MET A 77 -7.22 -2.45 12.11
C MET A 77 -8.18 -2.10 10.97
N GLY A 78 -7.94 -2.63 9.76
CA GLY A 78 -8.82 -2.44 8.60
C GLY A 78 -10.20 -3.06 8.79
N ALA A 79 -10.30 -4.24 9.41
CA ALA A 79 -11.58 -4.88 9.71
C ALA A 79 -12.44 -4.03 10.66
N VAL A 80 -11.83 -3.52 11.74
CA VAL A 80 -12.52 -2.62 12.68
C VAL A 80 -12.87 -1.29 12.00
N HIS A 81 -11.93 -0.68 11.27
CA HIS A 81 -12.18 0.57 10.55
C HIS A 81 -13.31 0.45 9.52
N ARG A 82 -13.42 -0.68 8.84
CA ARG A 82 -14.54 -0.95 7.93
C ARG A 82 -15.88 -0.87 8.62
N LEU A 83 -16.02 -1.48 9.82
CA LEU A 83 -17.23 -1.44 10.62
C LEU A 83 -17.51 -0.06 11.23
N VAL A 84 -16.49 0.76 11.40
CA VAL A 84 -16.64 2.19 11.76
C VAL A 84 -17.19 2.98 10.57
N LEU A 85 -16.63 2.75 9.37
CA LEU A 85 -17.01 3.48 8.14
C LEU A 85 -18.42 3.10 7.62
N ASP A 86 -18.95 1.92 7.96
CA ASP A 86 -20.28 1.47 7.59
C ASP A 86 -21.32 1.67 8.71
N ASP A 87 -20.99 2.52 9.72
CA ASP A 87 -21.83 2.86 10.86
C ASP A 87 -22.19 1.70 11.81
N THR A 88 -21.59 0.50 11.64
CA THR A 88 -21.81 -0.64 12.55
C THR A 88 -21.24 -0.36 13.94
N LEU A 89 -20.10 0.34 14.03
CA LEU A 89 -19.41 0.71 15.28
C LEU A 89 -19.52 2.21 15.55
N ALA A 90 -20.77 2.72 15.68
CA ALA A 90 -21.05 4.15 15.87
C ALA A 90 -20.35 4.76 17.10
N ASP A 91 -20.24 4.01 18.22
CA ASP A 91 -19.56 4.49 19.43
C ASP A 91 -18.04 4.69 19.17
N LEU A 92 -17.43 3.81 18.39
CA LEU A 92 -16.01 3.93 18.05
C LEU A 92 -15.77 5.03 17.00
N ALA A 93 -16.75 5.36 16.17
CA ALA A 93 -16.68 6.45 15.20
C ALA A 93 -16.35 7.79 15.82
N ALA A 94 -16.78 8.05 17.07
CA ALA A 94 -16.46 9.26 17.82
C ALA A 94 -14.94 9.42 18.11
N HIS A 95 -14.15 8.36 17.98
CA HIS A 95 -12.70 8.34 18.21
C HIS A 95 -11.88 8.21 16.90
N TYR A 96 -12.55 8.06 15.76
CA TYR A 96 -11.86 7.87 14.48
C TYR A 96 -11.92 9.17 13.65
N PRO A 97 -10.79 9.86 13.42
CA PRO A 97 -10.76 11.10 12.64
C PRO A 97 -11.36 10.96 11.23
N SER A 98 -11.26 9.78 10.63
CA SER A 98 -11.86 9.47 9.32
C SER A 98 -13.39 9.64 9.28
N THR A 99 -14.05 9.63 10.42
CA THR A 99 -15.51 9.87 10.61
C THR A 99 -15.79 11.14 11.39
N GLY A 100 -14.77 12.01 11.59
CA GLY A 100 -14.89 13.25 12.35
C GLY A 100 -14.68 13.10 13.85
N GLY A 101 -14.19 11.96 14.30
CA GLY A 101 -13.87 11.69 15.71
C GLY A 101 -12.63 12.43 16.21
N ASP A 102 -12.42 12.39 17.54
CA ASP A 102 -11.39 13.17 18.25
C ASP A 102 -9.96 12.66 18.08
N GLY A 103 -9.77 11.39 17.71
CA GLY A 103 -8.47 10.76 17.54
C GLY A 103 -7.72 10.51 18.85
N ASP A 104 -8.38 10.64 20.02
CA ASP A 104 -7.74 10.42 21.33
C ASP A 104 -7.55 8.91 21.60
N PRO A 105 -6.31 8.40 21.59
CA PRO A 105 -6.06 6.97 21.79
C PRO A 105 -6.47 6.48 23.18
N SER A 106 -6.45 7.35 24.20
CA SER A 106 -6.72 6.99 25.59
C SER A 106 -8.20 6.66 25.81
N THR A 107 -9.08 7.36 25.12
CA THR A 107 -10.53 7.15 25.15
C THR A 107 -10.98 6.14 24.11
N ALA A 108 -10.26 5.99 23.00
CA ALA A 108 -10.55 5.04 21.94
C ALA A 108 -10.37 3.57 22.37
N TRP A 109 -9.32 3.24 23.14
CA TRP A 109 -9.01 1.85 23.47
C TRP A 109 -10.13 1.08 24.19
N PRO A 110 -10.77 1.60 25.26
CA PRO A 110 -11.87 0.90 25.90
C PRO A 110 -13.03 0.57 24.95
N VAL A 111 -13.36 1.48 24.04
CA VAL A 111 -14.43 1.32 23.05
C VAL A 111 -14.00 0.33 21.96
N PHE A 112 -12.76 0.43 21.48
CA PHE A 112 -12.16 -0.55 20.54
C PHE A 112 -12.18 -1.96 21.12
N ARG A 113 -11.75 -2.12 22.38
CA ARG A 113 -11.75 -3.39 23.08
C ARG A 113 -13.16 -3.98 23.22
N GLN A 114 -14.16 -3.13 23.53
CA GLN A 114 -15.56 -3.57 23.60
C GLN A 114 -16.07 -4.02 22.24
N ALA A 115 -15.74 -3.30 21.16
CA ALA A 115 -16.09 -3.69 19.79
C ALA A 115 -15.54 -5.08 19.42
N LEU A 116 -14.33 -5.45 19.87
CA LEU A 116 -13.78 -6.80 19.66
C LEU A 116 -14.59 -7.89 20.37
N ILE A 117 -15.27 -7.56 21.46
CA ILE A 117 -16.15 -8.49 22.18
C ILE A 117 -17.46 -8.65 21.45
N ASP A 118 -18.13 -7.52 21.18
CA ASP A 118 -19.52 -7.48 20.69
C ASP A 118 -19.63 -7.89 19.21
N HIS A 119 -18.61 -7.55 18.39
CA HIS A 119 -18.57 -7.78 16.94
C HIS A 119 -17.48 -8.79 16.53
N ARG A 120 -17.15 -9.73 17.42
CA ARG A 120 -16.10 -10.73 17.16
C ARG A 120 -16.29 -11.48 15.86
N SER A 121 -17.52 -11.93 15.57
CA SER A 121 -17.84 -12.72 14.38
C SER A 121 -17.61 -11.96 13.09
N GLU A 122 -18.08 -10.71 13.05
CA GLU A 122 -17.98 -9.81 11.89
C GLU A 122 -16.51 -9.46 11.63
N ILE A 123 -15.78 -9.08 12.68
CA ILE A 123 -14.35 -8.75 12.57
C ILE A 123 -13.56 -9.97 12.08
N ARG A 124 -13.79 -11.16 12.64
CA ARG A 124 -13.15 -12.40 12.17
C ARG A 124 -13.47 -12.73 10.72
N GLY A 125 -14.71 -12.50 10.29
CA GLY A 125 -15.11 -12.66 8.88
C GLY A 125 -14.28 -11.77 7.95
N LEU A 126 -14.04 -10.52 8.35
CA LEU A 126 -13.25 -9.55 7.58
C LEU A 126 -11.75 -9.86 7.60
N LEU A 127 -11.22 -10.51 8.65
CA LEU A 127 -9.82 -10.95 8.68
C LEU A 127 -9.47 -11.98 7.59
N GLY A 128 -10.45 -12.69 7.05
CA GLY A 128 -10.24 -13.65 5.94
C GLY A 128 -9.86 -12.99 4.62
N THR A 129 -10.15 -11.69 4.46
CA THR A 129 -9.73 -10.92 3.27
C THR A 129 -8.29 -10.43 3.44
N GLY A 130 -7.47 -10.53 2.38
CA GLY A 130 -6.09 -10.01 2.39
C GLY A 130 -6.05 -8.50 2.62
N CYS A 131 -4.89 -7.97 3.00
CA CYS A 131 -4.66 -6.53 3.05
C CYS A 131 -4.66 -5.98 1.62
N GLN A 132 -5.67 -5.19 1.27
CA GLN A 132 -5.86 -4.61 -0.06
C GLN A 132 -5.63 -3.09 -0.01
N THR A 133 -4.36 -2.72 0.05
CA THR A 133 -3.98 -1.29 0.06
C THR A 133 -3.60 -0.85 -1.35
N ASN A 134 -4.38 0.03 -1.96
CA ASN A 134 -3.96 0.75 -3.16
C ASN A 134 -3.49 2.16 -2.77
N GLU A 135 -2.23 2.28 -2.38
CA GLU A 135 -1.65 3.54 -1.89
C GLU A 135 -1.42 4.52 -3.02
N VAL A 136 -2.30 5.52 -3.13
CA VAL A 136 -2.26 6.56 -4.17
C VAL A 136 -1.01 7.42 -4.08
N GLY A 137 -0.53 7.67 -2.86
CA GLY A 137 0.68 8.46 -2.60
C GLY A 137 1.92 7.94 -3.32
N ARG A 138 2.00 6.64 -3.61
CA ARG A 138 3.12 6.05 -4.36
C ARG A 138 3.28 6.58 -5.78
N SER A 139 2.21 7.11 -6.37
CA SER A 139 2.30 7.80 -7.66
C SER A 139 3.25 8.98 -7.62
N ALA A 140 3.39 9.69 -6.48
CA ALA A 140 4.37 10.76 -6.33
C ALA A 140 5.82 10.29 -6.41
N ALA A 141 6.10 9.07 -5.98
CA ALA A 141 7.43 8.46 -6.11
C ALA A 141 7.67 7.94 -7.54
N LEU A 142 6.64 7.39 -8.20
CA LEU A 142 6.75 6.75 -9.51
C LEU A 142 6.74 7.73 -10.69
N VAL A 143 6.10 8.91 -10.57
CA VAL A 143 5.91 9.86 -11.67
C VAL A 143 7.21 10.19 -12.39
N GLY A 144 8.30 10.42 -11.65
CA GLY A 144 9.60 10.71 -12.23
C GLY A 144 10.13 9.60 -13.14
N GLY A 145 9.87 8.33 -12.81
CA GLY A 145 10.24 7.19 -13.64
C GLY A 145 9.50 7.15 -14.96
N PHE A 146 8.20 7.43 -14.97
CA PHE A 146 7.42 7.53 -16.21
C PHE A 146 7.88 8.70 -17.08
N LEU A 147 8.13 9.87 -16.47
CA LEU A 147 8.66 11.04 -17.17
C LEU A 147 10.06 10.79 -17.75
N GLU A 148 10.88 10.02 -17.05
CA GLU A 148 12.21 9.62 -17.51
C GLU A 148 12.12 8.72 -18.75
N VAL A 149 11.26 7.71 -18.76
CA VAL A 149 11.06 6.83 -19.92
C VAL A 149 10.56 7.65 -21.13
N ALA A 150 9.55 8.50 -20.94
CA ALA A 150 9.04 9.33 -22.01
C ALA A 150 10.11 10.28 -22.59
N HIS A 151 10.94 10.85 -21.71
CA HIS A 151 12.05 11.74 -22.13
C HIS A 151 13.15 11.00 -22.90
N ARG A 152 13.59 9.80 -22.42
CA ARG A 152 14.64 9.00 -23.07
C ARG A 152 14.22 8.49 -24.45
N THR A 153 12.94 8.17 -24.61
CA THR A 153 12.44 7.53 -25.84
C THR A 153 11.79 8.49 -26.81
N GLY A 154 11.22 9.58 -26.32
CA GLY A 154 10.34 10.46 -27.10
C GLY A 154 9.01 9.80 -27.52
N LEU A 155 8.69 8.61 -26.96
CA LEU A 155 7.53 7.80 -27.34
C LEU A 155 6.37 7.96 -26.33
N PRO A 156 5.12 7.74 -26.77
CA PRO A 156 4.00 7.58 -25.86
C PRO A 156 4.15 6.27 -25.06
N LEU A 157 3.48 6.21 -23.90
CA LEU A 157 3.61 5.11 -22.95
C LEU A 157 2.42 4.16 -23.01
N CYS A 158 2.72 2.86 -23.03
CA CYS A 158 1.83 1.79 -22.59
C CYS A 158 2.26 1.38 -21.18
N ILE A 159 1.39 1.49 -20.19
CA ILE A 159 1.72 1.16 -18.80
C ILE A 159 1.01 -0.12 -18.36
N LEU A 160 1.76 -1.02 -17.72
CA LEU A 160 1.31 -2.32 -17.24
C LEU A 160 1.65 -2.44 -15.74
N GLU A 161 0.65 -2.45 -14.88
CA GLU A 161 0.83 -2.61 -13.43
C GLU A 161 0.57 -4.05 -12.99
N ILE A 162 1.51 -4.65 -12.26
CA ILE A 162 1.31 -5.93 -11.58
C ILE A 162 1.09 -5.71 -10.08
N GLY A 163 0.13 -6.43 -9.49
CA GLY A 163 -0.34 -6.15 -8.13
C GLY A 163 -1.09 -4.82 -8.03
N ALA A 164 -1.90 -4.53 -9.03
CA ALA A 164 -2.55 -3.23 -9.21
C ALA A 164 -3.68 -2.95 -8.21
N SER A 165 -4.19 -3.97 -7.49
CA SER A 165 -5.32 -3.85 -6.57
C SER A 165 -6.55 -3.20 -7.24
N ALA A 166 -6.79 -1.91 -7.02
CA ALA A 166 -7.87 -1.15 -7.66
C ALA A 166 -7.41 -0.37 -8.91
N GLY A 167 -6.13 -0.41 -9.28
CA GLY A 167 -5.61 0.28 -10.46
C GLY A 167 -5.49 1.80 -10.33
N LEU A 168 -5.51 2.35 -9.10
CA LEU A 168 -5.46 3.80 -8.92
C LEU A 168 -4.11 4.39 -9.35
N ASN A 169 -3.00 3.66 -9.21
CA ASN A 169 -1.70 4.14 -9.70
C ASN A 169 -1.55 4.07 -11.23
N LEU A 170 -2.42 3.32 -11.93
CA LEU A 170 -2.54 3.39 -13.39
C LEU A 170 -3.06 4.75 -13.89
N LEU A 171 -3.65 5.55 -12.99
CA LEU A 171 -4.21 6.88 -13.28
C LEU A 171 -3.23 8.02 -12.91
N TRP A 172 -1.96 7.71 -12.67
CA TRP A 172 -0.95 8.69 -12.25
C TRP A 172 -0.90 9.93 -13.15
N ASP A 173 -1.16 9.80 -14.45
CA ASP A 173 -1.17 10.90 -15.42
C ASP A 173 -2.39 11.82 -15.31
N ARG A 174 -3.34 11.51 -14.43
CA ARG A 174 -4.51 12.32 -14.08
C ARG A 174 -4.34 13.09 -12.78
N TYR A 175 -3.20 12.90 -12.09
CA TYR A 175 -2.89 13.54 -10.83
C TYR A 175 -2.05 14.79 -11.01
N ARG A 176 -2.09 15.67 -10.01
CA ARG A 176 -1.27 16.88 -9.94
C ARG A 176 -0.09 16.68 -9.01
N TYR A 177 1.10 16.99 -9.49
CA TYR A 177 2.37 16.91 -8.77
C TYR A 177 2.99 18.30 -8.70
N GLU A 178 3.35 18.78 -7.50
CA GLU A 178 3.84 20.13 -7.28
C GLU A 178 5.10 20.12 -6.41
N SER A 179 6.07 20.96 -6.80
CA SER A 179 7.29 21.25 -6.06
C SER A 179 7.66 22.71 -6.20
N ALA A 180 8.65 23.17 -5.45
CA ALA A 180 9.18 24.52 -5.61
C ALA A 180 9.85 24.75 -6.98
N GLU A 181 10.27 23.68 -7.67
CA GLU A 181 11.00 23.73 -8.95
C GLU A 181 10.08 23.58 -10.17
N GLY A 182 8.82 23.21 -9.97
CA GLY A 182 7.85 23.06 -11.06
C GLY A 182 6.69 22.16 -10.68
N ALA A 183 5.82 21.93 -11.66
CA ALA A 183 4.62 21.14 -11.49
C ALA A 183 4.30 20.34 -12.76
N TRP A 184 3.61 19.22 -12.60
CA TRP A 184 3.13 18.36 -13.68
C TRP A 184 1.69 17.92 -13.43
N GLY A 185 0.94 17.68 -14.51
CA GLY A 185 -0.43 17.19 -14.45
C GLY A 185 -1.48 18.31 -14.42
N ASP A 186 -2.77 17.90 -14.40
CA ASP A 186 -3.91 18.81 -14.48
C ASP A 186 -4.04 19.65 -13.20
N GLU A 187 -4.17 20.96 -13.35
CA GLU A 187 -4.41 21.88 -12.23
C GLU A 187 -5.75 21.65 -11.54
N ALA A 188 -6.73 21.10 -12.24
CA ALA A 188 -8.05 20.80 -11.71
C ALA A 188 -8.14 19.42 -11.03
N SER A 189 -7.06 18.61 -11.04
CA SER A 189 -7.07 17.29 -10.45
C SER A 189 -7.44 17.32 -8.95
N PRO A 190 -8.38 16.48 -8.50
CA PRO A 190 -8.70 16.32 -7.08
C PRO A 190 -7.58 15.61 -6.31
N VAL A 191 -6.63 14.93 -7.00
CA VAL A 191 -5.45 14.31 -6.41
C VAL A 191 -4.25 15.22 -6.60
N ARG A 192 -3.75 15.82 -5.51
CA ARG A 192 -2.65 16.79 -5.55
C ARG A 192 -1.54 16.41 -4.56
N PHE A 193 -0.32 16.28 -5.07
CA PHE A 193 0.89 15.99 -4.29
C PHE A 193 1.71 17.27 -4.09
N THR A 194 1.46 18.00 -3.01
CA THR A 194 2.09 19.31 -2.73
C THR A 194 3.29 19.22 -1.78
N HIS A 195 3.41 18.14 -0.99
CA HIS A 195 4.42 17.99 0.06
C HIS A 195 5.17 16.64 -0.01
N SER A 196 5.13 15.96 -1.17
CA SER A 196 5.74 14.63 -1.31
C SER A 196 7.25 14.68 -1.56
N TYR A 197 7.82 15.82 -1.94
CA TYR A 197 9.18 15.95 -2.42
C TYR A 197 10.12 16.65 -1.45
N VAL A 198 11.26 16.03 -1.18
CA VAL A 198 12.45 16.66 -0.56
C VAL A 198 13.43 17.08 -1.66
N ILE A 199 13.61 16.20 -2.66
CA ILE A 199 14.28 16.50 -3.93
C ILE A 199 13.32 16.01 -5.00
N PRO A 200 12.71 16.91 -5.79
CA PRO A 200 11.69 16.54 -6.75
C PRO A 200 12.28 15.82 -7.97
N PRO A 201 11.49 14.97 -8.65
CA PRO A 201 11.82 14.49 -9.98
C PRO A 201 11.67 15.62 -11.03
N PRO A 202 12.13 15.43 -12.28
CA PRO A 202 12.07 16.45 -13.32
C PRO A 202 10.63 16.66 -13.82
N LEU A 203 9.81 17.40 -13.07
CA LEU A 203 8.39 17.68 -13.38
C LEU A 203 8.17 18.59 -14.59
N ASN A 204 9.21 19.09 -15.21
CA ASN A 204 9.17 19.88 -16.46
C ASN A 204 9.14 19.04 -17.75
N ARG A 205 9.24 17.71 -17.64
CA ARG A 205 9.19 16.77 -18.77
C ARG A 205 7.74 16.44 -19.13
N GLN A 206 7.50 15.97 -20.35
CA GLN A 206 6.17 15.59 -20.82
C GLN A 206 6.08 14.07 -21.01
N ALA A 207 4.91 13.51 -20.75
CA ALA A 207 4.58 12.13 -21.05
C ALA A 207 3.12 12.03 -21.53
N THR A 208 2.86 11.06 -22.42
CA THR A 208 1.51 10.75 -22.90
C THR A 208 1.26 9.26 -22.68
N VAL A 209 0.23 8.92 -21.92
CA VAL A 209 -0.21 7.52 -21.72
C VAL A 209 -1.32 7.22 -22.73
N ILE A 210 -1.08 6.23 -23.60
CA ILE A 210 -2.05 5.80 -24.62
C ILE A 210 -2.74 4.48 -24.28
N LYS A 211 -2.16 3.68 -23.39
CA LYS A 211 -2.73 2.43 -22.90
C LYS A 211 -2.36 2.24 -21.44
N ARG A 212 -3.32 1.79 -20.63
CA ARG A 212 -3.13 1.41 -19.23
C ARG A 212 -3.86 0.12 -18.92
N MET A 213 -3.19 -0.85 -18.34
CA MET A 213 -3.77 -2.11 -17.87
C MET A 213 -3.03 -2.57 -16.62
N GLY A 214 -3.72 -3.30 -15.77
CA GLY A 214 -3.11 -3.96 -14.63
C GLY A 214 -3.66 -5.35 -14.39
N CYS A 215 -3.01 -6.08 -13.49
CA CYS A 215 -3.53 -7.33 -12.96
C CYS A 215 -3.38 -7.40 -11.44
N ASP A 216 -4.27 -8.14 -10.84
CA ASP A 216 -4.23 -8.52 -9.43
C ASP A 216 -4.88 -9.90 -9.27
N LEU A 217 -4.53 -10.67 -8.23
CA LEU A 217 -5.21 -11.91 -7.93
C LEU A 217 -6.65 -11.68 -7.43
N HIS A 218 -6.87 -10.54 -6.80
CA HIS A 218 -8.15 -10.13 -6.22
C HIS A 218 -8.42 -8.65 -6.51
N PRO A 219 -8.69 -8.25 -7.76
CA PRO A 219 -8.90 -6.87 -8.11
C PRO A 219 -10.13 -6.28 -7.42
N ILE A 220 -10.02 -5.01 -7.01
CA ILE A 220 -11.11 -4.25 -6.40
C ILE A 220 -11.65 -3.27 -7.43
N ASP A 221 -12.97 -3.21 -7.58
CA ASP A 221 -13.63 -2.14 -8.33
C ASP A 221 -13.76 -0.89 -7.45
N PRO A 222 -12.94 0.16 -7.66
CA PRO A 222 -12.97 1.36 -6.83
C PRO A 222 -14.25 2.20 -7.03
N ALA A 223 -14.97 1.99 -8.13
CA ALA A 223 -16.20 2.70 -8.43
C ALA A 223 -17.42 2.15 -7.65
N SER A 224 -17.36 0.89 -7.21
CA SER A 224 -18.40 0.29 -6.40
C SER A 224 -18.35 0.77 -4.94
N ASP A 225 -19.51 0.83 -4.27
CA ASP A 225 -19.58 1.20 -2.85
C ASP A 225 -18.77 0.22 -1.97
N ALA A 226 -18.88 -1.07 -2.25
CA ALA A 226 -18.16 -2.10 -1.51
C ALA A 226 -16.64 -2.01 -1.70
N GLY A 227 -16.17 -1.71 -2.93
CA GLY A 227 -14.76 -1.53 -3.23
C GLY A 227 -14.19 -0.23 -2.64
N SER A 228 -14.92 0.87 -2.76
CA SER A 228 -14.57 2.15 -2.15
C SER A 228 -14.44 2.01 -0.62
N LEU A 229 -15.42 1.36 0.02
CA LEU A 229 -15.38 1.09 1.46
C LEU A 229 -14.19 0.20 1.84
N ALA A 230 -13.90 -0.85 1.06
CA ALA A 230 -12.75 -1.73 1.29
C ALA A 230 -11.43 -0.97 1.22
N LEU A 231 -11.23 -0.13 0.20
CA LEU A 231 -10.02 0.68 0.06
C LEU A 231 -9.84 1.69 1.19
N ARG A 232 -10.92 2.39 1.57
CA ARG A 232 -10.90 3.36 2.69
C ARG A 232 -10.55 2.70 4.02
N SER A 233 -11.02 1.47 4.26
CA SER A 233 -10.80 0.76 5.52
C SER A 233 -9.33 0.44 5.79
N PHE A 234 -8.47 0.39 4.76
CA PHE A 234 -7.04 0.17 4.90
C PHE A 234 -6.21 1.47 4.98
N ILE A 235 -6.83 2.65 4.79
CA ILE A 235 -6.19 3.92 5.18
C ILE A 235 -6.34 4.08 6.70
N TRP A 236 -5.26 4.44 7.38
CA TRP A 236 -5.30 4.61 8.83
C TRP A 236 -6.19 5.80 9.20
N ALA A 237 -7.06 5.63 10.19
CA ALA A 237 -8.16 6.54 10.47
C ALA A 237 -7.75 7.99 10.78
N ASP A 238 -6.54 8.21 11.28
CA ASP A 238 -5.95 9.51 11.59
C ASP A 238 -5.15 10.12 10.42
N GLN A 239 -5.05 9.42 9.28
CA GLN A 239 -4.31 9.90 8.11
C GLN A 239 -5.23 10.53 7.06
N LEU A 240 -5.90 11.62 7.41
CA LEU A 240 -6.90 12.29 6.59
C LEU A 240 -6.37 12.76 5.23
N GLY A 241 -5.09 13.14 5.14
CA GLY A 241 -4.46 13.50 3.87
C GLY A 241 -4.40 12.33 2.88
N ARG A 242 -4.10 11.11 3.36
CA ARG A 242 -4.13 9.90 2.52
C ARG A 242 -5.56 9.54 2.11
N LEU A 243 -6.52 9.70 3.04
CA LEU A 243 -7.93 9.47 2.75
C LEU A 243 -8.43 10.42 1.65
N ALA A 244 -8.09 11.71 1.72
CA ALA A 244 -8.45 12.70 0.70
C ALA A 244 -7.84 12.37 -0.68
N LEU A 245 -6.57 11.91 -0.73
CA LEU A 245 -5.95 11.44 -1.97
C LEU A 245 -6.69 10.21 -2.54
N LEU A 246 -7.05 9.26 -1.69
CA LEU A 246 -7.82 8.08 -2.10
C LEU A 246 -9.20 8.47 -2.65
N ASP A 247 -9.91 9.36 -1.98
CA ASP A 247 -11.23 9.82 -2.41
C ASP A 247 -11.19 10.51 -3.78
N GLY A 248 -10.21 11.39 -3.98
CA GLY A 248 -9.97 12.02 -5.28
C GLY A 248 -9.60 11.01 -6.37
N ALA A 249 -8.81 9.99 -6.05
CA ALA A 249 -8.45 8.95 -7.01
C ALA A 249 -9.65 8.05 -7.38
N ILE A 250 -10.54 7.77 -6.42
CA ILE A 250 -11.81 7.06 -6.67
C ILE A 250 -12.73 7.89 -7.56
N GLU A 251 -12.80 9.21 -7.35
CA GLU A 251 -13.56 10.13 -8.20
C GLU A 251 -13.08 10.05 -9.66
N ILE A 252 -11.77 10.15 -9.88
CA ILE A 252 -11.18 10.01 -11.22
C ILE A 252 -11.45 8.61 -11.81
N ALA A 253 -11.33 7.54 -10.99
CA ALA A 253 -11.56 6.17 -11.46
C ALA A 253 -13.02 5.92 -11.88
N ARG A 254 -13.98 6.62 -11.28
CA ARG A 254 -15.41 6.56 -11.70
C ARG A 254 -15.63 7.17 -13.08
N GLU A 255 -14.90 8.21 -13.43
CA GLU A 255 -14.98 8.86 -14.74
C GLU A 255 -14.13 8.12 -15.79
N MET A 256 -12.98 7.60 -15.40
CA MET A 256 -12.02 6.91 -16.26
C MET A 256 -11.56 5.61 -15.61
N PRO A 257 -12.31 4.51 -15.70
CA PRO A 257 -11.92 3.25 -15.09
C PRO A 257 -10.66 2.68 -15.76
N ALA A 258 -9.70 2.29 -14.93
CA ALA A 258 -8.57 1.49 -15.38
C ALA A 258 -8.97 0.01 -15.45
N VAL A 259 -8.46 -0.71 -16.45
CA VAL A 259 -8.72 -2.16 -16.57
C VAL A 259 -7.73 -2.91 -15.68
N VAL A 260 -8.23 -3.59 -14.65
CA VAL A 260 -7.45 -4.51 -13.81
C VAL A 260 -8.02 -5.90 -13.97
N GLU A 261 -7.25 -6.81 -14.56
CA GLU A 261 -7.66 -8.19 -14.78
C GLU A 261 -7.38 -9.04 -13.52
N GLN A 262 -8.26 -9.99 -13.25
CA GLN A 262 -7.95 -11.04 -12.28
C GLN A 262 -7.01 -12.06 -12.92
N ALA A 263 -5.72 -11.95 -12.64
CA ALA A 263 -4.70 -12.81 -13.26
C ALA A 263 -3.43 -12.92 -12.40
N ASP A 264 -2.69 -14.03 -12.60
CA ASP A 264 -1.30 -14.13 -12.14
C ASP A 264 -0.41 -13.14 -12.90
N ALA A 265 0.51 -12.50 -12.17
CA ALA A 265 1.35 -11.42 -12.71
C ALA A 265 2.23 -11.89 -13.90
N ALA A 266 2.83 -13.08 -13.80
CA ALA A 266 3.71 -13.59 -14.86
C ALA A 266 2.91 -13.97 -16.10
N ASP A 267 1.72 -14.58 -15.93
CA ASP A 267 0.83 -14.95 -17.05
C ASP A 267 0.28 -13.70 -17.76
N PHE A 268 -0.12 -12.68 -16.99
CA PHE A 268 -0.53 -11.38 -17.51
C PHE A 268 0.60 -10.74 -18.35
N LEU A 269 1.79 -10.62 -17.77
CA LEU A 269 2.94 -10.03 -18.46
C LEU A 269 3.35 -10.82 -19.70
N GLN A 270 3.36 -12.15 -19.64
CA GLN A 270 3.68 -12.99 -20.81
C GLN A 270 2.75 -12.68 -21.98
N ARG A 271 1.46 -12.50 -21.73
CA ARG A 271 0.47 -12.19 -22.75
C ARG A 271 0.58 -10.77 -23.28
N GLU A 272 0.70 -9.77 -22.38
CA GLU A 272 0.70 -8.37 -22.78
C GLU A 272 2.02 -7.94 -23.44
N LEU A 273 3.16 -8.42 -22.94
CA LEU A 273 4.47 -8.11 -23.52
C LEU A 273 4.74 -8.81 -24.88
N ALA A 274 3.97 -9.85 -25.22
CA ALA A 274 3.99 -10.43 -26.55
C ALA A 274 3.29 -9.53 -27.61
N ARG A 275 2.50 -8.54 -27.17
CA ARG A 275 1.72 -7.63 -28.03
C ARG A 275 2.39 -6.27 -28.15
N GLN A 276 3.67 -6.25 -28.53
CA GLN A 276 4.40 -5.00 -28.72
C GLN A 276 3.74 -4.13 -29.81
N VAL A 277 3.63 -2.85 -29.54
CA VAL A 277 3.09 -1.86 -30.48
C VAL A 277 4.27 -1.00 -30.96
N PRO A 278 4.51 -0.88 -32.27
CA PRO A 278 5.53 0.02 -32.78
C PRO A 278 5.31 1.47 -32.34
N ASP A 279 6.38 2.22 -32.14
CA ASP A 279 6.40 3.62 -31.71
C ASP A 279 5.76 3.87 -30.35
N VAL A 280 5.81 2.87 -29.45
CA VAL A 280 5.29 2.93 -28.08
C VAL A 280 6.31 2.34 -27.12
N ALA A 281 6.63 3.05 -26.05
CA ALA A 281 7.41 2.54 -24.95
C ALA A 281 6.48 1.83 -23.93
N THR A 282 6.77 0.58 -23.61
CA THR A 282 6.03 -0.17 -22.59
C THR A 282 6.74 -0.05 -21.24
N VAL A 283 6.01 0.37 -20.20
CA VAL A 283 6.50 0.42 -18.83
C VAL A 283 5.74 -0.60 -17.98
N VAL A 284 6.42 -1.68 -17.61
CA VAL A 284 5.94 -2.59 -16.56
C VAL A 284 6.29 -1.93 -15.22
N PHE A 285 5.33 -1.82 -14.33
CA PHE A 285 5.61 -1.24 -13.01
C PHE A 285 4.88 -1.95 -11.88
N HIS A 286 5.41 -1.77 -10.67
CA HIS A 286 4.78 -2.21 -9.42
C HIS A 286 5.31 -1.41 -8.23
N SER A 287 4.54 -1.42 -7.14
CA SER A 287 4.94 -0.75 -5.91
C SER A 287 4.58 -1.59 -4.68
N VAL A 288 5.60 -1.94 -3.87
CA VAL A 288 5.45 -2.69 -2.62
C VAL A 288 4.65 -4.00 -2.84
N PHE A 289 4.94 -4.67 -3.94
CA PHE A 289 4.24 -5.86 -4.41
C PHE A 289 5.06 -7.14 -4.20
N MET A 290 6.37 -7.10 -4.49
CA MET A 290 7.21 -8.30 -4.50
C MET A 290 7.28 -9.02 -3.14
N GLN A 291 7.04 -8.34 -2.04
CA GLN A 291 7.00 -8.97 -0.71
C GLN A 291 5.86 -9.99 -0.53
N TYR A 292 4.80 -9.90 -1.35
CA TYR A 292 3.66 -10.83 -1.32
C TYR A 292 3.81 -12.00 -2.29
N VAL A 293 4.81 -11.96 -3.17
CA VAL A 293 5.08 -13.00 -4.17
C VAL A 293 6.13 -13.97 -3.63
N ASP A 294 5.91 -15.26 -3.78
CA ASP A 294 6.91 -16.26 -3.42
C ASP A 294 8.13 -16.22 -4.34
N GLU A 295 9.19 -16.91 -3.96
CA GLU A 295 10.45 -16.89 -4.70
C GLU A 295 10.31 -17.43 -6.14
N ALA A 296 9.47 -18.45 -6.35
CA ALA A 296 9.23 -19.02 -7.67
C ALA A 296 8.48 -18.03 -8.58
N GLY A 297 7.46 -17.36 -8.05
CA GLY A 297 6.72 -16.29 -8.71
C GLY A 297 7.61 -15.12 -9.09
N ARG A 298 8.46 -14.64 -8.15
CA ARG A 298 9.43 -13.56 -8.43
C ARG A 298 10.34 -13.91 -9.60
N ARG A 299 10.92 -15.13 -9.59
CA ARG A 299 11.77 -15.61 -10.70
C ARG A 299 11.02 -15.67 -12.03
N ARG A 300 9.74 -16.10 -12.03
CA ARG A 300 8.91 -16.12 -13.26
C ARG A 300 8.68 -14.72 -13.80
N ILE A 301 8.28 -13.78 -12.95
CA ILE A 301 8.05 -12.36 -13.31
C ILE A 301 9.32 -11.78 -13.94
N GLU A 302 10.46 -11.90 -13.25
CA GLU A 302 11.75 -11.38 -13.72
C GLU A 302 12.19 -12.02 -15.04
N ALA A 303 11.99 -13.33 -15.21
CA ALA A 303 12.32 -14.04 -16.45
C ALA A 303 11.47 -13.53 -17.63
N VAL A 304 10.17 -13.28 -17.43
CA VAL A 304 9.27 -12.77 -18.47
C VAL A 304 9.68 -11.34 -18.86
N ILE A 305 9.88 -10.45 -17.90
CA ILE A 305 10.28 -9.05 -18.17
C ILE A 305 11.65 -9.02 -18.88
N SER A 306 12.65 -9.72 -18.33
CA SER A 306 14.00 -9.75 -18.91
C SER A 306 14.01 -10.38 -20.31
N GLY A 307 13.21 -11.41 -20.54
CA GLY A 307 13.04 -12.03 -21.85
C GLY A 307 12.46 -11.06 -22.87
N ALA A 308 11.37 -10.39 -22.54
CA ALA A 308 10.71 -9.40 -23.38
C ALA A 308 11.63 -8.20 -23.69
N ARG A 309 12.36 -7.68 -22.70
CA ARG A 309 13.31 -6.58 -22.87
C ARG A 309 14.45 -6.92 -23.85
N ARG A 310 14.99 -8.16 -23.79
CA ARG A 310 16.04 -8.59 -24.72
C ARG A 310 15.56 -8.69 -26.16
N SER A 311 14.28 -8.98 -26.37
CA SER A 311 13.67 -9.08 -27.71
C SER A 311 13.04 -7.78 -28.20
N ALA A 312 12.91 -6.77 -27.33
CA ALA A 312 12.36 -5.47 -27.67
C ALA A 312 13.24 -4.70 -28.66
N GLY A 313 12.60 -4.11 -29.67
CA GLY A 313 13.25 -3.20 -30.62
C GLY A 313 13.40 -1.78 -30.06
N ARG A 314 14.17 -0.94 -30.77
CA ARG A 314 14.29 0.48 -30.44
C ARG A 314 12.96 1.22 -30.58
N ASP A 315 12.11 0.77 -31.47
CA ASP A 315 10.81 1.36 -31.78
C ASP A 315 9.70 0.91 -30.81
N SER A 316 9.98 -0.10 -29.99
CA SER A 316 9.05 -0.62 -28.98
C SER A 316 9.79 -1.07 -27.69
N PRO A 317 10.53 -0.15 -27.05
CA PRO A 317 11.33 -0.49 -25.89
C PRO A 317 10.45 -0.84 -24.67
N ILE A 318 10.97 -1.73 -23.82
CA ILE A 318 10.30 -2.17 -22.58
C ILE A 318 11.18 -1.79 -21.40
N PHE A 319 10.57 -1.15 -20.40
CA PHE A 319 11.19 -0.74 -19.16
C PHE A 319 10.50 -1.37 -17.95
N HIS A 320 11.24 -1.51 -16.85
CA HIS A 320 10.73 -2.01 -15.59
C HIS A 320 10.91 -0.95 -14.49
N LEU A 321 9.83 -0.28 -14.08
CA LEU A 321 9.81 0.73 -13.03
C LEU A 321 9.33 0.11 -11.71
N ARG A 322 10.11 0.24 -10.64
CA ARG A 322 9.84 -0.39 -9.34
C ARG A 322 9.91 0.61 -8.21
N LEU A 323 9.01 0.46 -7.25
CA LEU A 323 9.09 1.06 -5.93
C LEU A 323 9.00 -0.05 -4.88
N GLU A 324 10.14 -0.48 -4.34
CA GLU A 324 10.22 -1.60 -3.41
C GLU A 324 11.13 -1.28 -2.21
N PRO A 325 11.03 -2.01 -1.08
CA PRO A 325 11.94 -1.83 0.05
C PRO A 325 13.41 -1.91 -0.39
N GLY A 326 14.21 -0.94 0.02
CA GLY A 326 15.64 -0.91 -0.27
C GLY A 326 16.42 -2.02 0.44
N MET A 327 17.55 -2.42 -0.14
CA MET A 327 18.41 -3.46 0.42
C MET A 327 19.32 -2.97 1.56
N THR A 328 19.40 -1.67 1.81
CA THR A 328 20.40 -1.04 2.70
C THR A 328 19.98 -0.94 4.17
N GLY A 329 18.85 -1.56 4.58
CA GLY A 329 18.41 -1.57 5.99
C GLY A 329 17.85 -0.24 6.51
N GLU A 330 17.86 0.83 5.72
CA GLU A 330 17.11 2.04 6.01
C GLU A 330 15.63 1.82 5.68
N ALA A 331 14.72 2.44 6.46
CA ALA A 331 13.27 2.37 6.25
C ALA A 331 12.82 3.12 4.98
N ARG A 332 13.60 3.04 3.90
CA ARG A 332 13.36 3.71 2.62
C ARG A 332 13.11 2.72 1.51
N PHE A 333 12.23 3.14 0.62
CA PHE A 333 11.87 2.43 -0.59
C PHE A 333 12.66 3.00 -1.76
N GLU A 334 13.23 2.13 -2.58
CA GLU A 334 14.00 2.51 -3.76
C GLU A 334 13.08 2.64 -4.98
N ILE A 335 13.27 3.73 -5.72
CA ILE A 335 12.65 3.96 -7.02
C ILE A 335 13.70 3.54 -8.06
N ARG A 336 13.41 2.47 -8.80
CA ARG A 336 14.34 1.97 -9.81
C ARG A 336 13.67 1.87 -11.18
N LEU A 337 14.41 2.30 -12.19
CA LEU A 337 14.09 2.05 -13.58
C LEU A 337 15.10 1.03 -14.12
N ASP A 338 14.64 -0.16 -14.40
CA ASP A 338 15.51 -1.30 -14.67
C ASP A 338 16.49 -1.54 -13.50
N GLU A 339 17.81 -1.43 -13.71
CA GLU A 339 18.81 -1.55 -12.66
C GLU A 339 19.27 -0.18 -12.10
N GLU A 340 18.83 0.90 -12.71
CA GLU A 340 19.21 2.26 -12.32
C GLU A 340 18.40 2.73 -11.10
N LEU A 341 19.09 3.24 -10.07
CA LEU A 341 18.45 3.89 -8.93
C LEU A 341 18.12 5.34 -9.30
N LEU A 342 16.82 5.64 -9.41
CA LEU A 342 16.34 7.00 -9.71
C LEU A 342 16.08 7.83 -8.46
N GLY A 343 15.88 7.19 -7.32
CA GLY A 343 15.57 7.90 -6.08
C GLY A 343 15.10 6.99 -4.95
N THR A 344 14.68 7.61 -3.86
CA THR A 344 14.10 6.93 -2.70
C THR A 344 12.86 7.66 -2.18
N SER A 345 11.99 6.94 -1.47
CA SER A 345 10.84 7.52 -0.76
C SER A 345 10.57 6.81 0.56
N LEU A 346 9.58 7.28 1.33
CA LEU A 346 8.95 6.51 2.39
C LEU A 346 7.87 5.59 1.79
N ALA A 347 7.34 4.68 2.60
CA ALA A 347 6.40 3.62 2.19
C ALA A 347 5.13 4.13 1.48
N HIS A 348 4.65 5.32 1.85
CA HIS A 348 3.45 5.95 1.30
C HIS A 348 3.74 6.96 0.18
N GLY A 349 4.96 6.92 -0.42
CA GLY A 349 5.33 7.81 -1.53
C GLY A 349 5.65 9.24 -1.11
N THR A 350 5.82 9.52 0.17
CA THR A 350 6.26 10.81 0.71
C THR A 350 7.78 10.87 0.90
N GLY A 351 8.33 12.05 1.14
CA GLY A 351 9.76 12.25 1.39
C GLY A 351 10.63 11.80 0.21
N VAL A 352 10.14 11.93 -1.00
CA VAL A 352 10.83 11.54 -2.23
C VAL A 352 12.14 12.33 -2.36
N ARG A 353 13.22 11.62 -2.62
CA ARG A 353 14.54 12.16 -2.93
C ARG A 353 14.99 11.60 -4.26
N TRP A 354 14.86 12.39 -5.30
CA TRP A 354 15.33 12.03 -6.63
C TRP A 354 16.87 12.13 -6.71
N VAL A 355 17.48 11.19 -7.43
CA VAL A 355 18.93 11.26 -7.68
C VAL A 355 19.15 12.33 -8.76
N VAL A 356 19.82 13.41 -8.40
CA VAL A 356 20.22 14.45 -9.36
C VAL A 356 21.42 13.91 -10.14
N ASP A 357 21.26 13.78 -11.45
CA ASP A 357 22.39 13.41 -12.31
C ASP A 357 23.42 14.55 -12.30
N SER A 358 24.56 14.32 -11.65
CA SER A 358 25.65 15.30 -11.52
C SER A 358 26.33 15.62 -12.86
N SER A 359 25.93 14.98 -13.95
CA SER A 359 26.49 15.21 -15.29
C SER A 359 25.77 16.34 -16.07
N ALA A 360 24.72 16.94 -15.48
CA ALA A 360 23.93 18.01 -16.11
C ALA A 360 24.17 19.42 -15.50
N LEU A 361 25.20 19.59 -14.63
CA LEU A 361 25.62 20.87 -14.07
C LEU A 361 26.87 21.40 -14.76
#